data_84e8a68f7d9101306df484b34af70520
#
_entry.id   84e8a68f7d9101306df484b34af70520
#
_cell.length_a   1.000
_cell.length_b   1.000
_cell.length_c   1.000
_cell.angle_alpha   90.00
_cell.angle_beta   90.00
_cell.angle_gamma   90.00
#
_symmetry.space_group_name_H-M   'P 1'
#
loop_
_entity.id
_entity.type
_entity.pdbx_description
1 polymer ?
#
loop_
_entity_poly.entity_id
_entity_poly.type
_entity_poly.pdbx_seq_one_letter_code
_entity_poly.pdbx_strand_id
1 'polypeptide(L)'
;DVRRAKGLTLADVAARCKPATTAQTIGRLETGMRVLSLIWINRIADALGVDSSDLVALPDQHYLPVAAVLEEGGTFAPTKEERIMVPNIGGTMIGLRIAVSTGEYRRGDELWLEQLQPDAYASALNLDVLVPRPGGRFLFGRLLGRDDGKLHILPLESGARQQVVADPAWIAKAVRLIRKL
;
A
#
# COMPACT_ATOMS: atom_id res chain seq x y z
N ASP A 1 -4.86 -13.09 -20.98
CA ASP A 1 -5.26 -14.44 -20.54
C ASP A 1 -6.67 -14.82 -21.07
N VAL A 2 -7.71 -13.99 -20.96
CA VAL A 2 -9.09 -14.26 -21.43
C VAL A 2 -9.13 -14.59 -22.93
N ARG A 3 -8.42 -13.84 -23.77
CA ARG A 3 -8.34 -14.11 -25.20
C ARG A 3 -7.83 -15.53 -25.51
N ARG A 4 -6.74 -15.92 -24.85
CA ARG A 4 -6.12 -17.25 -25.03
C ARG A 4 -7.04 -18.35 -24.54
N ALA A 5 -7.73 -18.14 -23.40
CA ALA A 5 -8.72 -19.10 -22.89
C ALA A 5 -9.87 -19.33 -23.88
N LYS A 6 -10.23 -18.32 -24.69
CA LYS A 6 -11.23 -18.42 -25.75
C LYS A 6 -10.66 -18.90 -27.10
N GLY A 7 -9.38 -19.23 -27.18
CA GLY A 7 -8.72 -19.71 -28.40
C GLY A 7 -8.63 -18.67 -29.51
N LEU A 8 -8.77 -17.37 -29.20
CA LEU A 8 -8.77 -16.30 -30.20
C LEU A 8 -7.36 -15.78 -30.48
N THR A 9 -7.09 -15.45 -31.72
CA THR A 9 -5.86 -14.75 -32.13
C THR A 9 -5.98 -13.25 -31.91
N LEU A 10 -4.84 -12.52 -31.95
CA LEU A 10 -4.85 -11.04 -31.88
C LEU A 10 -5.64 -10.43 -33.05
N ALA A 11 -5.60 -11.07 -34.23
CA ALA A 11 -6.32 -10.63 -35.41
C ALA A 11 -7.84 -10.80 -35.24
N ASP A 12 -8.29 -11.90 -34.63
CA ASP A 12 -9.71 -12.14 -34.38
C ASP A 12 -10.30 -11.06 -33.45
N VAL A 13 -9.60 -10.74 -32.38
CA VAL A 13 -10.03 -9.68 -31.44
C VAL A 13 -10.02 -8.32 -32.13
N ALA A 14 -9.00 -8.02 -32.92
CA ALA A 14 -8.89 -6.76 -33.65
C ALA A 14 -10.04 -6.55 -34.64
N ALA A 15 -10.44 -7.60 -35.37
CA ALA A 15 -11.55 -7.57 -36.29
C ALA A 15 -12.92 -7.40 -35.61
N ARG A 16 -13.11 -7.99 -34.43
CA ARG A 16 -14.34 -7.89 -33.61
C ARG A 16 -14.52 -6.56 -32.92
N CYS A 17 -13.45 -5.80 -32.72
CA CYS A 17 -13.51 -4.46 -32.09
C CYS A 17 -14.38 -3.51 -32.98
N LYS A 18 -15.13 -2.63 -32.33
CA LYS A 18 -15.90 -1.57 -33.00
C LYS A 18 -15.44 -0.19 -32.53
N PRO A 19 -14.88 0.64 -33.42
CA PRO A 19 -14.43 0.37 -34.79
C PRO A 19 -13.31 -0.67 -34.85
N ALA A 20 -13.13 -1.39 -35.95
CA ALA A 20 -12.07 -2.39 -36.09
C ALA A 20 -10.67 -1.80 -35.85
N THR A 21 -9.74 -2.61 -35.40
CA THR A 21 -8.36 -2.19 -35.11
C THR A 21 -7.37 -3.20 -35.71
N THR A 22 -6.07 -3.07 -35.39
CA THR A 22 -5.05 -3.98 -35.92
C THR A 22 -4.58 -4.96 -34.83
N ALA A 23 -4.17 -6.17 -35.25
CA ALA A 23 -3.57 -7.15 -34.35
C ALA A 23 -2.37 -6.57 -33.56
N GLN A 24 -1.57 -5.70 -34.20
CA GLN A 24 -0.44 -5.02 -33.55
C GLN A 24 -0.91 -4.10 -32.42
N THR A 25 -2.04 -3.39 -32.60
CA THR A 25 -2.62 -2.55 -31.55
C THR A 25 -3.04 -3.38 -30.35
N ILE A 26 -3.76 -4.50 -30.57
CA ILE A 26 -4.15 -5.41 -29.50
C ILE A 26 -2.92 -5.98 -28.78
N GLY A 27 -1.90 -6.42 -29.54
CA GLY A 27 -0.64 -6.91 -28.94
C GLY A 27 0.08 -5.89 -28.07
N ARG A 28 0.13 -4.62 -28.50
CA ARG A 28 0.73 -3.53 -27.70
C ARG A 28 -0.05 -3.22 -26.43
N LEU A 29 -1.38 -3.35 -26.45
CA LEU A 29 -2.23 -3.20 -25.26
C LEU A 29 -2.04 -4.37 -24.30
N GLU A 30 -1.96 -5.63 -24.81
CA GLU A 30 -1.71 -6.81 -23.98
C GLU A 30 -0.32 -6.83 -23.32
N THR A 31 0.68 -6.24 -23.98
CA THR A 31 2.09 -6.20 -23.47
C THR A 31 2.41 -4.94 -22.67
N GLY A 32 1.45 -4.04 -22.47
CA GLY A 32 1.67 -2.80 -21.76
C GLY A 32 2.47 -1.73 -22.51
N MET A 33 2.82 -1.98 -23.78
CA MET A 33 3.49 -1.00 -24.65
C MET A 33 2.58 0.17 -25.07
N ARG A 34 1.31 0.07 -24.78
CA ARG A 34 0.31 1.12 -24.96
C ARG A 34 -0.59 1.18 -23.73
N VAL A 35 -0.92 2.40 -23.30
CA VAL A 35 -1.81 2.61 -22.15
C VAL A 35 -3.19 2.02 -22.45
N LEU A 36 -3.64 1.15 -21.54
CA LEU A 36 -4.97 0.54 -21.58
C LEU A 36 -5.98 1.49 -20.93
N SER A 37 -6.62 2.34 -21.74
CA SER A 37 -7.68 3.23 -21.25
C SER A 37 -9.00 2.49 -21.06
N LEU A 38 -9.92 3.08 -20.28
CA LEU A 38 -11.26 2.53 -20.06
C LEU A 38 -12.00 2.25 -21.37
N ILE A 39 -11.82 3.13 -22.37
CA ILE A 39 -12.39 2.95 -23.72
C ILE A 39 -11.86 1.68 -24.38
N TRP A 40 -10.57 1.40 -24.23
CA TRP A 40 -9.98 0.18 -24.78
C TRP A 40 -10.42 -1.06 -24.02
N ILE A 41 -10.57 -0.99 -22.69
CA ILE A 41 -11.07 -2.10 -21.88
C ILE A 41 -12.46 -2.50 -22.33
N ASN A 42 -13.41 -1.56 -22.43
CA ASN A 42 -14.77 -1.81 -22.86
C ASN A 42 -14.80 -2.40 -24.27
N ARG A 43 -14.06 -1.81 -25.20
CA ARG A 43 -14.01 -2.24 -26.60
C ARG A 43 -13.44 -3.66 -26.78
N ILE A 44 -12.44 -4.04 -25.97
CA ILE A 44 -11.87 -5.40 -25.97
C ILE A 44 -12.83 -6.38 -25.29
N ALA A 45 -13.48 -5.97 -24.19
CA ALA A 45 -14.48 -6.78 -23.52
C ALA A 45 -15.63 -7.14 -24.46
N ASP A 46 -16.19 -6.15 -25.16
CA ASP A 46 -17.22 -6.36 -26.19
C ASP A 46 -16.75 -7.34 -27.28
N ALA A 47 -15.52 -7.17 -27.79
CA ALA A 47 -14.95 -8.03 -28.82
C ALA A 47 -14.72 -9.48 -28.32
N LEU A 48 -14.47 -9.67 -27.04
CA LEU A 48 -14.30 -10.97 -26.39
C LEU A 48 -15.62 -11.56 -25.89
N GLY A 49 -16.70 -10.77 -25.81
CA GLY A 49 -17.98 -11.19 -25.24
C GLY A 49 -17.85 -11.53 -23.74
N VAL A 50 -17.24 -10.62 -22.96
CA VAL A 50 -17.06 -10.71 -21.52
C VAL A 50 -17.35 -9.34 -20.89
N ASP A 51 -17.53 -9.30 -19.57
CA ASP A 51 -17.63 -8.04 -18.88
C ASP A 51 -16.27 -7.32 -18.78
N SER A 52 -16.28 -6.00 -18.78
CA SER A 52 -15.06 -5.19 -18.67
C SER A 52 -14.28 -5.47 -17.38
N SER A 53 -14.97 -5.86 -16.31
CA SER A 53 -14.40 -6.29 -15.03
C SER A 53 -13.55 -7.56 -15.16
N ASP A 54 -13.85 -8.45 -16.10
CA ASP A 54 -13.09 -9.69 -16.33
C ASP A 54 -11.72 -9.43 -16.96
N LEU A 55 -11.52 -8.24 -17.53
CA LEU A 55 -10.26 -7.82 -18.14
C LEU A 55 -9.37 -7.03 -17.20
N VAL A 56 -9.90 -6.60 -16.05
CA VAL A 56 -9.17 -5.85 -15.03
C VAL A 56 -8.88 -6.79 -13.86
N ALA A 57 -7.64 -7.23 -13.74
CA ALA A 57 -7.20 -7.81 -12.48
C ALA A 57 -7.19 -6.68 -11.45
N LEU A 58 -8.24 -6.58 -10.65
CA LEU A 58 -8.15 -5.82 -9.41
C LEU A 58 -7.02 -6.45 -8.60
N PRO A 59 -6.08 -5.65 -8.05
CA PRO A 59 -5.12 -6.20 -7.12
C PRO A 59 -5.92 -6.97 -6.08
N ASP A 60 -5.50 -8.21 -5.77
CA ASP A 60 -6.13 -9.05 -4.76
C ASP A 60 -6.33 -8.20 -3.50
N GLN A 61 -7.53 -7.70 -3.31
CA GLN A 61 -7.91 -7.04 -2.08
C GLN A 61 -8.10 -8.15 -1.06
N HIS A 62 -7.00 -8.52 -0.41
CA HIS A 62 -7.07 -9.45 0.70
C HIS A 62 -7.87 -8.78 1.83
N TYR A 63 -9.01 -9.32 2.13
CA TYR A 63 -9.81 -8.90 3.27
C TYR A 63 -10.19 -10.12 4.12
N LEU A 64 -10.34 -9.87 5.41
CA LEU A 64 -10.84 -10.85 6.36
C LEU A 64 -12.29 -10.50 6.70
N PRO A 65 -13.23 -11.46 6.63
CA PRO A 65 -14.59 -11.22 7.10
C PRO A 65 -14.58 -11.00 8.62
N VAL A 66 -15.32 -9.99 9.07
CA VAL A 66 -15.52 -9.74 10.51
C VAL A 66 -16.59 -10.71 11.03
N ALA A 67 -16.18 -11.65 11.86
CA ALA A 67 -17.11 -12.62 12.45
C ALA A 67 -17.92 -12.01 13.61
N ALA A 68 -17.31 -11.10 14.38
CA ALA A 68 -17.93 -10.44 15.52
C ALA A 68 -17.27 -9.09 15.82
N VAL A 69 -18.04 -8.20 16.42
CA VAL A 69 -17.61 -6.89 16.94
C VAL A 69 -17.74 -6.91 18.45
N LEU A 70 -16.69 -6.52 19.16
CA LEU A 70 -16.69 -6.32 20.60
C LEU A 70 -17.09 -4.87 20.89
N GLU A 71 -18.22 -4.72 21.56
CA GLU A 71 -18.78 -3.42 21.96
C GLU A 71 -18.97 -3.35 23.47
N GLU A 72 -19.36 -2.19 23.99
CA GLU A 72 -19.78 -2.04 25.36
C GLU A 72 -21.02 -2.93 25.63
N GLY A 73 -20.87 -3.88 26.54
CA GLY A 73 -21.95 -4.84 26.89
C GLY A 73 -21.83 -6.22 26.25
N GLY A 74 -20.88 -6.46 25.34
CA GLY A 74 -20.64 -7.82 24.84
C GLY A 74 -20.05 -7.91 23.44
N THR A 75 -20.05 -9.12 22.91
CA THR A 75 -19.55 -9.44 21.58
C THR A 75 -20.72 -9.90 20.71
N PHE A 76 -20.93 -9.21 19.60
CA PHE A 76 -22.10 -9.41 18.73
C PHE A 76 -21.67 -9.66 17.30
N ALA A 77 -22.48 -10.39 16.53
CA ALA A 77 -22.30 -10.47 15.08
C ALA A 77 -22.57 -9.11 14.45
N PRO A 78 -21.81 -8.68 13.44
CA PRO A 78 -22.03 -7.42 12.77
C PRO A 78 -23.41 -7.40 12.10
N THR A 79 -24.13 -6.29 12.18
CA THR A 79 -25.48 -6.12 11.60
C THR A 79 -25.46 -6.05 10.07
N LYS A 80 -24.29 -5.76 9.48
CA LYS A 80 -24.02 -5.78 8.04
C LYS A 80 -22.71 -6.53 7.82
N GLU A 81 -22.52 -7.06 6.62
CA GLU A 81 -21.26 -7.69 6.27
C GLU A 81 -20.12 -6.67 6.38
N GLU A 82 -19.21 -6.91 7.32
CA GLU A 82 -18.01 -6.09 7.54
C GLU A 82 -16.77 -6.87 7.15
N ARG A 83 -15.76 -6.16 6.68
CA ARG A 83 -14.50 -6.73 6.20
C ARG A 83 -13.32 -5.91 6.70
N ILE A 84 -12.31 -6.58 7.22
CA ILE A 84 -11.03 -5.96 7.56
C ILE A 84 -10.14 -6.06 6.32
N MET A 85 -9.75 -4.92 5.78
CA MET A 85 -8.82 -4.88 4.65
C MET A 85 -7.41 -5.28 5.12
N VAL A 86 -6.86 -6.32 4.51
CA VAL A 86 -5.43 -6.61 4.63
C VAL A 86 -4.69 -5.61 3.73
N PRO A 87 -3.75 -4.84 4.27
CA PRO A 87 -3.09 -3.81 3.48
C PRO A 87 -2.30 -4.42 2.33
N ASN A 88 -2.47 -3.83 1.15
CA ASN A 88 -1.54 -4.08 0.06
C ASN A 88 -0.20 -3.40 0.37
N ILE A 89 0.90 -4.12 0.21
CA ILE A 89 2.25 -3.56 0.40
C ILE A 89 2.54 -2.68 -0.81
N GLY A 90 2.34 -1.37 -0.67
CA GLY A 90 2.76 -0.39 -1.66
C GLY A 90 4.29 -0.30 -1.78
N GLY A 91 4.80 0.17 -2.91
CA GLY A 91 6.24 0.20 -3.20
C GLY A 91 7.11 1.07 -2.27
N THR A 92 6.51 1.87 -1.38
CA THR A 92 7.22 2.73 -0.42
C THR A 92 7.17 2.21 1.02
N MET A 93 6.67 0.99 1.22
CA MET A 93 6.56 0.39 2.55
C MET A 93 7.85 -0.32 2.97
N ILE A 94 8.26 -0.10 4.21
CA ILE A 94 9.38 -0.80 4.85
C ILE A 94 8.95 -1.37 6.20
N GLY A 95 9.64 -2.41 6.66
CA GLY A 95 9.36 -3.06 7.95
C GLY A 95 10.34 -2.66 9.04
N LEU A 96 9.86 -2.53 10.28
CA LEU A 96 10.67 -2.44 11.49
C LEU A 96 10.24 -3.54 12.47
N ARG A 97 11.18 -4.37 12.92
CA ARG A 97 10.93 -5.38 13.94
C ARG A 97 11.40 -4.88 15.30
N ILE A 98 10.57 -5.00 16.32
CA ILE A 98 10.88 -4.64 17.68
C ILE A 98 11.56 -5.82 18.37
N ALA A 99 12.84 -5.70 18.65
CA ALA A 99 13.62 -6.74 19.32
C ALA A 99 13.62 -6.59 20.87
N VAL A 100 13.39 -5.38 21.36
CA VAL A 100 13.29 -5.03 22.80
C VAL A 100 12.10 -4.12 22.99
N SER A 101 11.26 -4.41 23.99
CA SER A 101 10.07 -3.59 24.28
C SER A 101 10.46 -2.15 24.58
N THR A 102 9.78 -1.19 23.96
CA THR A 102 10.02 0.25 24.11
C THR A 102 8.74 1.04 23.90
N GLY A 103 8.43 1.99 24.79
CA GLY A 103 7.17 2.72 24.76
C GLY A 103 5.96 1.78 24.79
N GLU A 104 5.08 1.89 23.80
CA GLU A 104 3.90 1.04 23.64
C GLU A 104 4.16 -0.27 22.84
N TYR A 105 5.35 -0.38 22.24
CA TYR A 105 5.74 -1.52 21.44
C TYR A 105 6.35 -2.64 22.26
N ARG A 106 5.99 -3.89 21.97
CA ARG A 106 6.47 -5.08 22.65
C ARG A 106 7.49 -5.81 21.79
N ARG A 107 8.37 -6.55 22.45
CA ARG A 107 9.29 -7.47 21.76
C ARG A 107 8.48 -8.42 20.85
N GLY A 108 8.88 -8.50 19.59
CA GLY A 108 8.24 -9.34 18.59
C GLY A 108 7.21 -8.61 17.72
N ASP A 109 6.84 -7.36 18.08
CA ASP A 109 6.00 -6.53 17.24
C ASP A 109 6.70 -6.24 15.89
N GLU A 110 5.89 -6.16 14.85
CA GLU A 110 6.31 -5.77 13.50
C GLU A 110 5.55 -4.51 13.10
N LEU A 111 6.28 -3.47 12.75
CA LEU A 111 5.72 -2.20 12.30
C LEU A 111 5.84 -2.11 10.78
N TRP A 112 4.78 -1.69 10.14
CA TRP A 112 4.78 -1.29 8.75
C TRP A 112 4.90 0.22 8.69
N LEU A 113 5.90 0.68 7.97
CA LEU A 113 6.25 2.09 7.87
C LEU A 113 6.12 2.54 6.42
N GLU A 114 5.46 3.67 6.21
CA GLU A 114 5.37 4.34 4.92
C GLU A 114 6.52 5.34 4.78
N GLN A 115 7.36 5.14 3.77
CA GLN A 115 8.49 6.03 3.49
C GLN A 115 8.00 7.34 2.86
N LEU A 116 8.46 8.45 3.41
CA LEU A 116 8.10 9.81 3.01
C LEU A 116 9.33 10.56 2.49
N GLN A 117 9.10 11.41 1.51
CA GLN A 117 10.06 12.40 1.04
C GLN A 117 9.94 13.71 1.85
N PRO A 118 10.93 14.62 1.80
CA PRO A 118 10.96 15.82 2.63
C PRO A 118 9.74 16.75 2.52
N ASP A 119 9.07 16.78 1.41
CA ASP A 119 7.85 17.56 1.16
C ASP A 119 6.63 17.00 1.91
N ALA A 120 6.64 15.69 2.21
CA ALA A 120 5.55 15.00 2.89
C ALA A 120 5.75 14.83 4.41
N TYR A 121 6.86 15.32 5.01
CA TYR A 121 7.17 15.11 6.43
C TYR A 121 6.12 15.68 7.39
N ALA A 122 5.42 16.74 7.00
CA ALA A 122 4.36 17.35 7.80
C ALA A 122 3.23 16.34 8.13
N SER A 123 3.00 15.34 7.25
CA SER A 123 1.99 14.29 7.47
C SER A 123 2.36 13.30 8.56
N ALA A 124 3.61 13.32 9.03
CA ALA A 124 4.11 12.45 10.09
C ALA A 124 4.23 13.15 11.45
N LEU A 125 3.80 14.42 11.55
CA LEU A 125 3.86 15.17 12.82
C LEU A 125 3.04 14.44 13.89
N ASN A 126 3.62 14.31 15.08
CA ASN A 126 3.08 13.56 16.24
C ASN A 126 2.90 12.05 16.00
N LEU A 127 3.47 11.49 14.92
CA LEU A 127 3.53 10.06 14.68
C LEU A 127 4.94 9.51 14.97
N ASP A 128 5.03 8.20 15.18
CA ASP A 128 6.30 7.54 15.35
C ASP A 128 6.94 7.29 13.99
N VAL A 129 8.19 7.68 13.87
CA VAL A 129 8.94 7.67 12.61
C VAL A 129 10.30 6.99 12.77
N LEU A 130 10.72 6.33 11.70
CA LEU A 130 12.08 5.82 11.52
C LEU A 130 12.85 6.82 10.66
N VAL A 131 13.98 7.28 11.16
CA VAL A 131 14.83 8.29 10.51
C VAL A 131 16.22 7.71 10.26
N PRO A 132 16.71 7.68 9.02
CA PRO A 132 18.05 7.20 8.73
C PRO A 132 19.10 8.17 9.27
N ARG A 133 20.23 7.61 9.74
CA ARG A 133 21.39 8.36 10.22
C ARG A 133 22.66 7.87 9.52
N PRO A 134 23.71 8.68 9.49
CA PRO A 134 24.99 8.27 8.90
C PRO A 134 25.53 6.96 9.49
N GLY A 135 26.19 6.17 8.65
CA GLY A 135 26.80 4.89 9.05
C GLY A 135 25.79 3.73 9.20
N GLY A 136 24.66 3.75 8.46
CA GLY A 136 23.68 2.66 8.48
C GLY A 136 22.89 2.55 9.77
N ARG A 137 22.90 3.58 10.60
CA ARG A 137 22.13 3.65 11.83
C ARG A 137 20.76 4.27 11.58
N PHE A 138 19.84 4.06 12.49
CA PHE A 138 18.51 4.63 12.47
C PHE A 138 18.16 5.20 13.83
N LEU A 139 17.25 6.18 13.83
CA LEU A 139 16.58 6.69 15.01
C LEU A 139 15.09 6.39 14.87
N PHE A 140 14.50 5.76 15.87
CA PHE A 140 13.06 5.53 15.94
C PHE A 140 12.48 6.31 17.12
N GLY A 141 11.42 7.09 16.85
CA GLY A 141 10.81 7.93 17.87
C GLY A 141 9.70 8.80 17.31
N ARG A 142 9.08 9.59 18.17
CA ARG A 142 7.98 10.50 17.81
C ARG A 142 8.51 11.78 17.17
N LEU A 143 7.98 12.12 15.99
CA LEU A 143 8.28 13.39 15.35
C LEU A 143 7.49 14.50 16.04
N LEU A 144 8.18 15.36 16.78
CA LEU A 144 7.57 16.47 17.52
C LEU A 144 7.46 17.75 16.68
N GLY A 145 8.33 17.93 15.70
CA GLY A 145 8.33 19.13 14.87
C GLY A 145 9.42 19.10 13.81
N ARG A 146 9.33 20.08 12.91
CA ARG A 146 10.34 20.38 11.91
C ARG A 146 10.60 21.88 11.92
N ASP A 147 11.86 22.28 12.01
CA ASP A 147 12.31 23.67 11.98
C ASP A 147 13.59 23.75 11.18
N ASP A 148 13.65 24.65 10.19
CA ASP A 148 14.80 24.94 9.35
C ASP A 148 15.52 23.66 8.82
N GLY A 149 14.75 22.72 8.24
CA GLY A 149 15.26 21.43 7.73
C GLY A 149 15.61 20.40 8.82
N LYS A 150 15.53 20.76 10.10
CA LYS A 150 15.85 19.88 11.22
C LYS A 150 14.59 19.24 11.79
N LEU A 151 14.65 17.92 11.97
CA LEU A 151 13.56 17.16 12.59
C LEU A 151 13.84 16.99 14.09
N HIS A 152 12.84 17.27 14.90
CA HIS A 152 12.85 17.08 16.35
C HIS A 152 12.19 15.73 16.67
N ILE A 153 13.00 14.76 17.07
CA ILE A 153 12.56 13.39 17.34
C ILE A 153 12.71 13.08 18.83
N LEU A 154 11.64 12.61 19.46
CA LEU A 154 11.67 12.08 20.80
C LEU A 154 11.75 10.55 20.74
N PRO A 155 12.89 9.92 21.08
CA PRO A 155 12.98 8.48 21.19
C PRO A 155 11.96 7.94 22.19
N LEU A 156 11.45 6.71 21.96
CA LEU A 156 10.39 6.12 22.79
C LEU A 156 10.92 5.49 24.10
N GLU A 157 12.20 5.46 24.31
CA GLU A 157 12.82 4.96 25.51
C GLU A 157 12.50 5.88 26.70
N SER A 158 12.21 5.29 27.86
CA SER A 158 11.94 6.06 29.09
C SER A 158 13.14 6.92 29.47
N GLY A 159 12.89 8.21 29.68
CA GLY A 159 13.95 9.19 30.05
C GLY A 159 14.79 9.68 28.85
N ALA A 160 14.47 9.27 27.63
CA ALA A 160 15.18 9.75 26.45
C ALA A 160 14.99 11.25 26.26
N ARG A 161 16.06 11.91 25.80
CA ARG A 161 16.02 13.33 25.42
C ARG A 161 15.70 13.47 23.94
N GLN A 162 15.01 14.54 23.59
CA GLN A 162 14.78 14.94 22.21
C GLN A 162 16.11 14.98 21.44
N GLN A 163 16.10 14.41 20.25
CA GLN A 163 17.21 14.44 19.31
C GLN A 163 16.85 15.26 18.07
N VAL A 164 17.84 15.94 17.54
CA VAL A 164 17.70 16.72 16.30
C VAL A 164 18.41 16.00 15.19
N VAL A 165 17.72 15.79 14.06
CA VAL A 165 18.29 15.20 12.86
C VAL A 165 18.16 16.22 11.74
N ALA A 166 19.30 16.63 11.15
CA ALA A 166 19.32 17.58 10.05
C ALA A 166 19.16 16.85 8.71
N ASP A 167 18.31 17.42 7.87
CA ASP A 167 18.12 17.08 6.46
C ASP A 167 18.17 15.57 6.10
N PRO A 168 17.39 14.70 6.76
CA PRO A 168 17.35 13.31 6.34
C PRO A 168 16.75 13.23 4.93
N ALA A 169 17.34 12.39 4.08
CA ALA A 169 16.87 12.20 2.71
C ALA A 169 15.44 11.63 2.63
N TRP A 170 15.05 10.89 3.66
CA TRP A 170 13.70 10.35 3.83
C TRP A 170 13.44 10.05 5.31
N ILE A 171 12.17 9.89 5.67
CA ILE A 171 11.73 9.28 6.93
C ILE A 171 10.68 8.23 6.62
N ALA A 172 10.34 7.36 7.58
CA ALA A 172 9.22 6.46 7.40
C ALA A 172 8.30 6.49 8.62
N LYS A 173 7.03 6.88 8.41
CA LYS A 173 6.02 6.95 9.49
C LYS A 173 5.41 5.57 9.75
N ALA A 174 5.20 5.24 11.02
CA ALA A 174 4.49 4.03 11.43
C ALA A 174 3.01 4.15 11.03
N VAL A 175 2.51 3.17 10.28
CA VAL A 175 1.13 3.15 9.81
C VAL A 175 0.36 1.93 10.30
N ARG A 176 1.06 0.86 10.68
CA ARG A 176 0.45 -0.35 11.23
C ARG A 176 1.36 -1.06 12.21
N LEU A 177 0.72 -1.68 13.20
CA LEU A 177 1.34 -2.57 14.16
C LEU A 177 0.75 -3.97 13.98
N ILE A 178 1.63 -4.95 13.81
CA ILE A 178 1.25 -6.37 13.79
C ILE A 178 1.87 -7.01 15.04
N ARG A 179 1.01 -7.56 15.87
CA ARG A 179 1.40 -8.26 17.11
C ARG A 179 0.90 -9.68 17.07
N LYS A 180 1.81 -10.62 17.28
CA LYS A 180 1.43 -12.01 17.54
C LYS A 180 1.04 -12.13 19.02
N LEU A 181 -0.09 -12.75 19.28
CA LEU A 181 -0.61 -13.00 20.62
C LEU A 181 0.02 -14.26 21.24
#